data_36f3734eebcea1572a212289811c6a33
#
_entry.id   36f3734eebcea1572a212289811c6a33
#
_cell.length_a   1.000
_cell.length_b   1.000
_cell.length_c   1.000
_cell.angle_alpha   90.00
_cell.angle_beta   90.00
_cell.angle_gamma   90.00
#
_symmetry.space_group_name_H-M   'P 1'
#
loop_
_entity.id
_entity.type
_entity.pdbx_description
1 polymer ?
#
loop_
_entity_poly.entity_id
_entity_poly.type
_entity_poly.pdbx_seq_one_letter_code
_entity_poly.pdbx_strand_id
1 'polypeptide(L)'
;MLGMILMAAPVAAAPDVVLPHAVLANGAFADDPLQSPFLPTVLQLVLPEGARVRFDDRVKVKIPQIAENQRQFPVQVDARAVPGVRRIMVFADLNPIQRAVIFTPAAAEAFIALRIKLDQRTPVRAAVEVADGSWLLAGGWIDAAGG
;
A
#
# COMPACT_ATOMS: atom_id res chain seq x y z
N MET A 1 -4.46 23.46 43.02
CA MET A 1 -3.55 22.46 42.49
C MET A 1 -3.91 22.19 41.05
N LEU A 2 -3.24 22.85 40.14
CA LEU A 2 -3.46 22.65 38.70
C LEU A 2 -2.78 21.36 38.26
N GLY A 3 -3.57 20.33 38.01
CA GLY A 3 -3.07 19.14 37.35
C GLY A 3 -2.70 19.48 35.91
N MET A 4 -1.42 19.45 35.60
CA MET A 4 -0.96 19.51 34.22
C MET A 4 -1.35 18.19 33.53
N ILE A 5 -2.40 18.23 32.73
CA ILE A 5 -2.67 17.15 31.79
C ILE A 5 -1.66 17.30 30.65
N LEU A 6 -0.63 16.47 30.67
CA LEU A 6 0.23 16.31 29.52
C LEU A 6 -0.60 15.64 28.42
N MET A 7 -1.21 16.42 27.58
CA MET A 7 -1.69 15.91 26.30
C MET A 7 -0.46 15.59 25.45
N ALA A 8 -0.18 14.31 25.26
CA ALA A 8 0.75 13.91 24.23
C ALA A 8 0.27 14.54 22.91
N ALA A 9 1.08 15.40 22.31
CA ALA A 9 0.79 15.92 20.99
C ALA A 9 0.58 14.72 20.05
N PRO A 10 -0.51 14.68 19.26
CA PRO A 10 -0.66 13.62 18.27
C PRO A 10 0.59 13.63 17.39
N VAL A 11 1.19 12.45 17.20
CA VAL A 11 2.26 12.30 16.22
C VAL A 11 1.68 12.80 14.90
N ALA A 12 2.22 13.89 14.38
CA ALA A 12 1.78 14.43 13.12
C ALA A 12 1.91 13.30 12.07
N ALA A 13 0.78 12.88 11.51
CA ALA A 13 0.79 11.97 10.37
C ALA A 13 1.68 12.57 9.29
N ALA A 14 2.52 11.77 8.65
CA ALA A 14 3.30 12.22 7.51
C ALA A 14 2.35 12.90 6.49
N PRO A 15 2.73 14.05 5.90
CA PRO A 15 1.87 14.71 4.94
C PRO A 15 1.60 13.81 3.74
N ASP A 16 0.38 13.85 3.22
CA ASP A 16 0.03 13.13 2.01
C ASP A 16 0.92 13.58 0.85
N VAL A 17 1.41 12.63 0.07
CA VAL A 17 2.01 12.90 -1.22
C VAL A 17 0.91 12.94 -2.26
N VAL A 18 0.81 14.05 -3.00
CA VAL A 18 -0.12 14.19 -4.11
C VAL A 18 0.57 13.75 -5.39
N LEU A 19 -0.05 12.82 -6.11
CA LEU A 19 0.51 12.32 -7.38
C LEU A 19 0.32 13.37 -8.47
N PRO A 20 1.41 13.95 -9.01
CA PRO A 20 1.35 14.89 -10.12
C PRO A 20 1.32 14.16 -11.47
N HIS A 21 0.91 14.86 -12.52
CA HIS A 21 1.13 14.46 -13.91
C HIS A 21 2.60 14.43 -14.30
N ALA A 22 3.42 15.19 -13.62
CA ALA A 22 4.82 15.35 -13.94
C ALA A 22 5.68 14.58 -12.92
N VAL A 23 6.89 14.28 -13.33
CA VAL A 23 7.93 13.60 -12.53
C VAL A 23 7.88 14.06 -11.07
N LEU A 24 7.62 13.11 -10.17
CA LEU A 24 7.68 13.36 -8.73
C LEU A 24 9.07 13.88 -8.38
N ALA A 25 9.09 14.92 -7.55
CA ALA A 25 10.34 15.48 -7.06
C ALA A 25 11.21 14.40 -6.40
N ASN A 26 12.51 14.49 -6.57
CA ASN A 26 13.46 13.62 -5.87
C ASN A 26 13.18 13.66 -4.36
N GLY A 27 13.02 12.49 -3.75
CA GLY A 27 12.69 12.35 -2.34
C GLY A 27 11.20 12.19 -2.03
N ALA A 28 10.32 12.24 -3.05
CA ALA A 28 8.95 11.79 -2.88
C ALA A 28 8.95 10.32 -2.42
N PHE A 29 8.22 10.03 -1.35
CA PHE A 29 8.21 8.71 -0.72
C PHE A 29 9.56 8.30 -0.11
N ALA A 30 10.37 9.27 0.35
CA ALA A 30 11.60 8.98 1.10
C ALA A 30 11.33 8.19 2.40
N ASP A 31 10.10 8.26 2.90
CA ASP A 31 9.60 7.50 4.06
C ASP A 31 9.07 6.10 3.70
N ASP A 32 9.24 5.66 2.46
CA ASP A 32 8.83 4.31 2.06
C ASP A 32 9.52 3.26 2.95
N PRO A 33 8.76 2.49 3.76
CA PRO A 33 9.35 1.46 4.60
C PRO A 33 10.09 0.37 3.82
N LEU A 34 9.74 0.19 2.55
CA LEU A 34 10.34 -0.82 1.68
C LEU A 34 11.49 -0.27 0.84
N GLN A 35 11.70 1.04 0.86
CA GLN A 35 12.79 1.73 0.15
C GLN A 35 12.91 1.33 -1.32
N SER A 36 11.77 1.20 -2.00
CA SER A 36 11.74 0.85 -3.42
C SER A 36 11.85 2.10 -4.29
N PRO A 37 12.88 2.24 -5.11
CA PRO A 37 13.02 3.39 -6.00
C PRO A 37 11.96 3.43 -7.10
N PHE A 38 11.24 2.33 -7.31
CA PHE A 38 10.22 2.22 -8.34
C PHE A 38 8.82 2.69 -7.88
N LEU A 39 8.61 2.88 -6.57
CA LEU A 39 7.30 3.22 -6.03
C LEU A 39 6.68 4.46 -6.70
N PRO A 40 7.39 5.59 -6.89
CA PRO A 40 6.78 6.75 -7.53
C PRO A 40 6.23 6.46 -8.93
N THR A 41 6.99 5.72 -9.73
CA THR A 41 6.58 5.34 -11.09
C THR A 41 5.37 4.42 -11.07
N VAL A 42 5.38 3.41 -10.21
CA VAL A 42 4.28 2.44 -10.11
C VAL A 42 2.99 3.11 -9.65
N LEU A 43 3.05 4.01 -8.66
CA LEU A 43 1.87 4.72 -8.20
C LEU A 43 1.24 5.58 -9.30
N GLN A 44 2.03 6.21 -10.15
CA GLN A 44 1.52 6.95 -11.30
C GLN A 44 0.80 6.05 -12.31
N LEU A 45 1.21 4.78 -12.41
CA LEU A 45 0.57 3.81 -13.31
C LEU A 45 -0.72 3.21 -12.73
N VAL A 46 -0.78 3.01 -11.42
CA VAL A 46 -1.87 2.26 -10.80
C VAL A 46 -2.93 3.14 -10.14
N LEU A 47 -2.59 4.35 -9.70
CA LEU A 47 -3.51 5.26 -9.04
C LEU A 47 -3.94 6.41 -9.97
N PRO A 48 -5.13 6.99 -9.69
CA PRO A 48 -5.58 8.15 -10.47
C PRO A 48 -4.68 9.36 -10.20
N GLU A 49 -4.63 10.23 -11.18
CA GLU A 49 -3.98 11.52 -11.04
C GLU A 49 -4.58 12.34 -9.91
N GLY A 50 -3.74 13.08 -9.20
CA GLY A 50 -4.16 13.89 -8.06
C GLY A 50 -4.44 13.05 -6.81
N ALA A 51 -4.21 11.73 -6.84
CA ALA A 51 -4.38 10.89 -5.68
C ALA A 51 -3.46 11.32 -4.54
N ARG A 52 -4.02 11.48 -3.36
CA ARG A 52 -3.28 11.73 -2.12
C ARG A 52 -2.90 10.42 -1.49
N VAL A 53 -1.64 10.22 -1.23
CA VAL A 53 -1.07 8.93 -0.84
C VAL A 53 -0.24 9.08 0.43
N ARG A 54 -0.41 8.17 1.38
CA ARG A 54 0.44 8.07 2.57
C ARG A 54 0.58 6.62 3.03
N PHE A 55 1.64 6.34 3.76
CA PHE A 55 1.79 5.04 4.44
C PHE A 55 0.94 5.03 5.71
N ASP A 56 0.29 3.89 5.98
CA ASP A 56 -0.54 3.73 7.16
C ASP A 56 -0.45 2.28 7.67
N ASP A 57 -0.02 2.11 8.91
CA ASP A 57 0.20 0.80 9.53
C ASP A 57 -1.08 0.07 9.93
N ARG A 58 -2.23 0.74 9.86
CA ARG A 58 -3.54 0.09 10.04
C ARG A 58 -3.91 -0.82 8.88
N VAL A 59 -3.33 -0.59 7.71
CA VAL A 59 -3.42 -1.52 6.59
C VAL A 59 -2.37 -2.61 6.78
N LYS A 60 -2.81 -3.86 6.91
CA LYS A 60 -1.92 -5.00 7.10
C LYS A 60 -1.85 -5.83 5.83
N VAL A 61 -0.66 -5.99 5.30
CA VAL A 61 -0.40 -6.89 4.18
C VAL A 61 0.36 -8.09 4.71
N LYS A 62 -0.29 -9.24 4.68
CA LYS A 62 0.28 -10.51 5.15
C LYS A 62 0.71 -11.34 3.95
N ILE A 63 2.00 -11.58 3.89
CA ILE A 63 2.65 -12.32 2.81
C ILE A 63 3.72 -13.25 3.38
N PRO A 64 3.96 -14.43 2.80
CA PRO A 64 5.13 -15.23 3.12
C PRO A 64 6.40 -14.50 2.68
N GLN A 65 7.48 -14.65 3.43
CA GLN A 65 8.77 -14.03 3.07
C GLN A 65 9.40 -14.66 1.83
N ILE A 66 9.15 -15.95 1.61
CA ILE A 66 9.68 -16.72 0.49
C ILE A 66 8.51 -17.26 -0.34
N ALA A 67 8.57 -17.04 -1.64
CA ALA A 67 7.59 -17.60 -2.56
C ALA A 67 7.95 -19.04 -2.89
N GLU A 68 7.24 -19.98 -2.28
CA GLU A 68 7.36 -21.41 -2.64
C GLU A 68 6.81 -21.67 -4.05
N ASN A 69 5.77 -20.92 -4.43
CA ASN A 69 5.17 -21.01 -5.75
C ASN A 69 4.90 -19.60 -6.29
N GLN A 70 5.75 -19.16 -7.21
CA GLN A 70 5.65 -17.83 -7.82
C GLN A 70 4.38 -17.61 -8.64
N ARG A 71 3.76 -18.69 -9.15
CA ARG A 71 2.55 -18.59 -9.96
C ARG A 71 1.29 -18.44 -9.12
N GLN A 72 1.34 -18.79 -7.85
CA GLN A 72 0.19 -18.76 -6.93
C GLN A 72 0.60 -18.28 -5.56
N PHE A 73 1.15 -17.09 -5.51
CA PHE A 73 1.64 -16.49 -4.29
C PHE A 73 0.49 -15.94 -3.45
N PRO A 74 0.29 -16.39 -2.19
CA PRO A 74 -0.81 -15.93 -1.36
C PRO A 74 -0.54 -14.54 -0.78
N VAL A 75 -1.53 -13.67 -0.85
CA VAL A 75 -1.51 -12.33 -0.26
C VAL A 75 -2.80 -12.12 0.51
N GLN A 76 -2.70 -11.61 1.72
CA GLN A 76 -3.85 -11.14 2.49
C GLN A 76 -3.72 -9.66 2.76
N VAL A 77 -4.79 -8.92 2.55
CA VAL A 77 -4.88 -7.51 2.91
C VAL A 77 -5.99 -7.33 3.93
N ASP A 78 -5.64 -6.81 5.08
CA ASP A 78 -6.57 -6.52 6.16
C ASP A 78 -6.60 -5.01 6.41
N ALA A 79 -7.68 -4.37 6.01
CA ALA A 79 -7.94 -2.96 6.23
C ALA A 79 -9.15 -2.73 7.15
N ARG A 80 -9.55 -3.74 7.95
CA ARG A 80 -10.72 -3.65 8.83
C ARG A 80 -10.55 -2.61 9.94
N ALA A 81 -9.31 -2.28 10.31
CA ALA A 81 -9.03 -1.22 11.27
C ALA A 81 -9.15 0.20 10.68
N VAL A 82 -9.33 0.31 9.36
CA VAL A 82 -9.46 1.59 8.66
C VAL A 82 -10.93 1.90 8.43
N PRO A 83 -11.46 3.05 8.92
CA PRO A 83 -12.83 3.42 8.64
C PRO A 83 -13.01 3.90 7.20
N GLY A 84 -14.18 3.63 6.62
CA GLY A 84 -14.58 4.19 5.34
C GLY A 84 -13.84 3.65 4.12
N VAL A 85 -13.41 2.41 4.14
CA VAL A 85 -12.73 1.78 3.00
C VAL A 85 -13.67 1.69 1.80
N ARG A 86 -13.25 2.25 0.68
CA ARG A 86 -13.97 2.20 -0.61
C ARG A 86 -13.42 1.15 -1.54
N ARG A 87 -12.10 1.07 -1.67
CA ARG A 87 -11.43 0.12 -2.56
C ARG A 87 -10.12 -0.34 -1.96
N ILE A 88 -9.77 -1.57 -2.27
CA ILE A 88 -8.44 -2.13 -1.99
C ILE A 88 -7.82 -2.52 -3.32
N MET A 89 -6.64 -2.00 -3.59
CA MET A 89 -5.86 -2.36 -4.76
C MET A 89 -4.61 -3.11 -4.30
N VAL A 90 -4.30 -4.23 -4.94
CA VAL A 90 -3.06 -4.97 -4.72
C VAL A 90 -2.19 -4.85 -5.95
N PHE A 91 -0.94 -4.51 -5.76
CA PHE A 91 0.02 -4.36 -6.85
C PHE A 91 1.44 -4.80 -6.43
N ALA A 92 2.29 -5.00 -7.41
CA ALA A 92 3.68 -5.37 -7.20
C ALA A 92 4.57 -4.45 -8.03
N ASP A 93 5.56 -3.84 -7.39
CA ASP A 93 6.35 -2.74 -7.98
C ASP A 93 7.09 -3.16 -9.26
N LEU A 94 7.57 -4.39 -9.31
CA LEU A 94 8.44 -4.87 -10.38
C LEU A 94 7.79 -5.92 -11.30
N ASN A 95 6.50 -6.19 -11.12
CA ASN A 95 5.81 -7.07 -12.06
C ASN A 95 5.54 -6.35 -13.40
N PRO A 96 5.56 -7.07 -14.53
CA PRO A 96 5.19 -6.50 -15.82
C PRO A 96 3.79 -5.92 -15.86
N ILE A 97 2.85 -6.57 -15.16
CA ILE A 97 1.53 -6.03 -14.87
C ILE A 97 1.51 -5.70 -13.38
N GLN A 98 1.69 -4.43 -13.04
CA GLN A 98 1.82 -4.00 -11.66
C GLN A 98 0.54 -4.23 -10.86
N ARG A 99 -0.61 -3.82 -11.41
CA ARG A 99 -1.90 -3.95 -10.74
C ARG A 99 -2.43 -5.36 -10.86
N ALA A 100 -2.51 -6.07 -9.73
CA ALA A 100 -2.98 -7.44 -9.68
C ALA A 100 -4.50 -7.52 -9.52
N VAL A 101 -5.08 -6.70 -8.63
CA VAL A 101 -6.51 -6.74 -8.35
C VAL A 101 -7.01 -5.40 -7.81
N ILE A 102 -8.29 -5.12 -8.08
CA ILE A 102 -9.06 -4.10 -7.38
C ILE A 102 -10.26 -4.77 -6.71
N PHE A 103 -10.44 -4.53 -5.44
CA PHE A 103 -11.54 -5.07 -4.65
C PHE A 103 -12.35 -3.92 -4.02
N THR A 104 -13.66 -3.96 -4.20
CA THR A 104 -14.59 -2.98 -3.61
C THR A 104 -15.46 -3.69 -2.58
N PRO A 105 -15.23 -3.48 -1.27
CA PRO A 105 -16.02 -4.12 -0.22
C PRO A 105 -17.36 -3.39 -0.02
N ALA A 106 -18.35 -3.65 -0.87
CA ALA A 106 -19.65 -2.95 -0.83
C ALA A 106 -20.42 -3.26 0.46
N ALA A 107 -20.60 -4.55 0.78
CA ALA A 107 -21.29 -5.01 1.99
C ALA A 107 -20.43 -6.00 2.80
N ALA A 108 -19.21 -6.25 2.34
CA ALA A 108 -18.27 -7.14 3.00
C ALA A 108 -17.30 -6.35 3.87
N GLU A 109 -16.60 -7.04 4.75
CA GLU A 109 -15.50 -6.46 5.50
C GLU A 109 -14.35 -6.06 4.56
N ALA A 110 -13.55 -5.06 4.97
CA ALA A 110 -12.39 -4.59 4.24
C ALA A 110 -11.21 -5.57 4.39
N PHE A 111 -11.40 -6.79 3.94
CA PHE A 111 -10.44 -7.88 3.98
C PHE A 111 -10.49 -8.67 2.68
N ILE A 112 -9.33 -8.98 2.12
CA ILE A 112 -9.24 -9.83 0.93
C ILE A 112 -8.04 -10.77 1.04
N ALA A 113 -8.26 -12.02 0.65
CA ALA A 113 -7.23 -13.02 0.46
C ALA A 113 -7.21 -13.44 -1.01
N LEU A 114 -6.06 -13.39 -1.64
CA LEU A 114 -5.92 -13.69 -3.06
C LEU A 114 -4.59 -14.39 -3.34
N ARG A 115 -4.47 -14.88 -4.57
CA ARG A 115 -3.21 -15.41 -5.09
C ARG A 115 -2.80 -14.62 -6.31
N ILE A 116 -1.52 -14.24 -6.36
CA ILE A 116 -0.96 -13.50 -7.48
C ILE A 116 0.23 -14.23 -8.08
N LYS A 117 0.53 -13.92 -9.33
CA LYS A 117 1.75 -14.36 -9.97
C LYS A 117 2.84 -13.31 -9.76
N LEU A 118 4.03 -13.76 -9.41
CA LEU A 118 5.22 -12.91 -9.31
C LEU A 118 6.26 -13.38 -10.31
N ASP A 119 6.86 -12.46 -11.03
CA ASP A 119 7.89 -12.77 -12.02
C ASP A 119 9.30 -12.60 -11.46
N GLN A 120 9.45 -11.87 -10.37
CA GLN A 120 10.74 -11.62 -9.73
C GLN A 120 10.58 -11.17 -8.28
N ARG A 121 11.69 -11.03 -7.56
CA ARG A 121 11.71 -10.37 -6.25
C ARG A 121 11.15 -8.97 -6.36
N THR A 122 10.16 -8.64 -5.55
CA THR A 122 9.43 -7.38 -5.65
C THR A 122 8.76 -7.00 -4.34
N PRO A 123 8.57 -5.71 -4.05
CA PRO A 123 7.55 -5.31 -3.10
C PRO A 123 6.17 -5.71 -3.59
N VAL A 124 5.35 -6.25 -2.70
CA VAL A 124 3.91 -6.42 -2.90
C VAL A 124 3.20 -5.46 -1.95
N ARG A 125 2.30 -4.66 -2.48
CA ARG A 125 1.66 -3.59 -1.75
C ARG A 125 0.15 -3.63 -1.87
N ALA A 126 -0.50 -3.05 -0.87
CA ALA A 126 -1.90 -2.67 -0.93
C ALA A 126 -2.03 -1.16 -0.89
N ALA A 127 -2.91 -0.62 -1.72
CA ALA A 127 -3.37 0.74 -1.65
C ALA A 127 -4.87 0.73 -1.33
N VAL A 128 -5.24 1.36 -0.23
CA VAL A 128 -6.61 1.38 0.30
C VAL A 128 -7.19 2.77 0.15
N GLU A 129 -8.19 2.93 -0.72
CA GLU A 129 -8.93 4.18 -0.85
C GLU A 129 -9.95 4.30 0.26
N VAL A 130 -9.95 5.44 0.91
CA VAL A 130 -10.89 5.76 1.99
C VAL A 130 -11.86 6.88 1.58
N ALA A 131 -12.85 7.14 2.46
CA ALA A 131 -13.99 7.99 2.16
C ALA A 131 -13.64 9.42 1.72
N ASP A 132 -12.52 9.98 2.17
CA ASP A 132 -12.06 11.31 1.78
C ASP A 132 -11.29 11.34 0.45
N GLY A 133 -11.13 10.18 -0.19
CA GLY A 133 -10.41 10.03 -1.45
C GLY A 133 -8.91 9.79 -1.32
N SER A 134 -8.36 9.78 -0.10
CA SER A 134 -6.95 9.43 0.09
C SER A 134 -6.70 7.93 -0.02
N TRP A 135 -5.44 7.58 -0.31
CA TRP A 135 -4.98 6.21 -0.48
C TRP A 135 -3.92 5.88 0.57
N LEU A 136 -4.18 4.83 1.33
CA LEU A 136 -3.30 4.35 2.38
C LEU A 136 -2.46 3.19 1.86
N LEU A 137 -1.15 3.27 1.99
CA LEU A 137 -0.21 2.26 1.50
C LEU A 137 0.34 1.40 2.63
N ALA A 138 0.46 0.13 2.34
CA ALA A 138 1.24 -0.83 3.12
C ALA A 138 1.80 -1.91 2.20
N GLY A 139 2.76 -2.70 2.67
CA GLY A 139 3.31 -3.78 1.85
C GLY A 139 4.48 -4.48 2.51
N GLY A 140 5.10 -5.35 1.76
CA GLY A 140 6.29 -6.09 2.16
C GLY A 140 7.08 -6.59 0.97
N TRP A 141 8.37 -6.82 1.18
CA TRP A 141 9.23 -7.47 0.20
C TRP A 141 8.96 -8.96 0.15
N ILE A 142 8.95 -9.49 -1.04
CA ILE A 142 8.92 -10.92 -1.29
C ILE A 142 10.18 -11.32 -2.02
N ASP A 143 10.84 -12.31 -1.49
CA ASP A 143 11.93 -12.97 -2.18
C ASP A 143 11.36 -14.11 -3.04
N ALA A 144 11.16 -13.80 -4.31
CA ALA A 144 10.87 -14.82 -5.30
C ALA A 144 12.21 -15.36 -5.75
N ALA A 145 12.68 -16.43 -5.10
CA ALA A 145 13.85 -17.15 -5.57
C ALA A 145 13.58 -17.62 -7.00
N GLY A 146 14.27 -17.00 -7.95
CA GLY A 146 14.04 -17.23 -9.37
C GLY A 146 14.10 -18.70 -9.73
N GLY A 147 13.03 -19.17 -10.29
CA GLY A 147 13.03 -20.44 -11.00
C GLY A 147 13.34 -20.17 -12.44
#